data_da95bd248e4b0467258475375e765a3d
#
_entry.id   da95bd248e4b0467258475375e765a3d
#
_cell.length_a   1.000
_cell.length_b   1.000
_cell.length_c   1.000
_cell.angle_alpha   90.00
_cell.angle_beta   90.00
_cell.angle_gamma   90.00
#
_symmetry.space_group_name_H-M   'P 1'
#
loop_
_entity.id
_entity.type
_entity.pdbx_description
1 polymer ?
#
loop_
_entity_poly.entity_id
_entity_poly.type
_entity_poly.pdbx_seq_one_letter_code
_entity_poly.pdbx_strand_id
1 'polypeptide(L)'
;MEEQRKNEFPRPQETPDWAQETLAPAKPPFSAGRKEVLLAFGMYMLAYVYLGSGWWALPLFAAGFIAAGEYLYRDVKRPWESWVWLACVVVIAGCITWRSLHPNQYDSRLDVQVMQEYAIPSSLAFLALHILAVYWLLCRSGRLTGGESGHLLPLDALYAFLIVPFQNFFLRIRCVIFALKSKKDRGVSAGAIAGAVLAAFAALVLLVLAMTQLSAADDTFGELIDDLRLTLTLDLDETWFYRLLASLPVGAYVFGLLAGLGRRTPEDMRGRGAAVVSRLPKLRTVPEGIWAAALGLFSALYLVFFFVQGRYLFGAFTRTLPESFTVAEYARQGFFELCRVMAINFTLFWLVTRTARQKQKLIRWMAAALLVQSMLFAVIAISKLALYIDCFGLTPLRVQSTWLVCVLLLGCVCALYTHLTGKKSMRAWMIFGAVTLAVLCMVQLPMHIPAPEYPG
;
A
#
# COMPACT_ATOMS: atom_id res chain seq x y z
N MET A 1 -46.59 19.99 73.05
CA MET A 1 -45.46 19.23 72.54
C MET A 1 -45.74 18.72 71.07
N GLU A 2 -46.21 19.58 70.18
CA GLU A 2 -46.65 19.16 68.84
C GLU A 2 -46.34 20.20 67.75
N GLU A 3 -45.34 21.08 67.94
CA GLU A 3 -45.06 22.19 67.06
C GLU A 3 -43.59 22.30 66.58
N GLN A 4 -42.81 21.20 66.64
CA GLN A 4 -41.41 21.21 66.20
C GLN A 4 -41.09 20.23 65.06
N ARG A 5 -42.05 19.79 64.26
CA ARG A 5 -41.84 18.87 63.15
C ARG A 5 -42.16 19.45 61.78
N LYS A 6 -41.85 20.70 61.50
CA LYS A 6 -42.02 21.29 60.18
C LYS A 6 -40.86 22.17 59.74
N ASN A 7 -39.66 21.63 59.60
CA ASN A 7 -38.58 22.30 58.80
C ASN A 7 -37.41 21.33 58.61
N GLU A 8 -37.66 20.09 58.17
CA GLU A 8 -36.61 19.31 57.57
C GLU A 8 -36.64 19.60 56.07
N PHE A 9 -35.65 20.37 55.57
CA PHE A 9 -35.35 20.49 54.14
C PHE A 9 -35.09 19.10 53.61
N PRO A 10 -35.68 18.72 52.46
CA PRO A 10 -35.38 17.42 51.85
C PRO A 10 -33.87 17.36 51.55
N ARG A 11 -33.21 16.31 52.07
CA ARG A 11 -31.83 16.03 51.72
C ARG A 11 -31.71 15.96 50.22
N PRO A 12 -30.66 16.51 49.62
CA PRO A 12 -30.42 16.35 48.19
C PRO A 12 -30.46 14.83 47.87
N GLN A 13 -31.34 14.41 46.98
CA GLN A 13 -31.38 13.04 46.50
C GLN A 13 -29.99 12.73 45.94
N GLU A 14 -29.31 11.75 46.52
CA GLU A 14 -28.09 11.20 45.94
C GLU A 14 -28.40 10.79 44.51
N THR A 15 -27.71 11.38 43.56
CA THR A 15 -27.83 11.04 42.14
C THR A 15 -27.55 9.55 42.00
N PRO A 16 -28.44 8.76 41.39
CA PRO A 16 -28.26 7.32 41.23
C PRO A 16 -26.92 7.02 40.51
N ASP A 17 -26.25 5.98 40.89
CA ASP A 17 -24.93 5.56 40.32
C ASP A 17 -24.92 5.50 38.80
N TRP A 18 -26.04 5.14 38.16
CA TRP A 18 -26.14 5.14 36.69
C TRP A 18 -26.08 6.56 36.08
N ALA A 19 -26.44 7.61 36.83
CA ALA A 19 -26.36 9.00 36.36
C ALA A 19 -24.93 9.58 36.50
N GLN A 20 -24.08 8.99 37.34
CA GLN A 20 -22.68 9.33 37.43
C GLN A 20 -21.84 8.65 36.33
N GLU A 21 -22.24 7.45 35.88
CA GLU A 21 -21.60 6.74 34.77
C GLU A 21 -21.81 7.39 33.40
N THR A 22 -22.82 8.25 33.21
CA THR A 22 -23.12 8.92 31.94
C THR A 22 -22.34 10.21 31.71
N LEU A 23 -21.59 10.71 32.67
CA LEU A 23 -20.67 11.83 32.51
C LEU A 23 -19.28 11.31 32.09
N ALA A 24 -19.20 10.57 30.96
CA ALA A 24 -17.93 10.40 30.29
C ALA A 24 -17.27 11.78 30.13
N PRO A 25 -16.00 11.97 30.53
CA PRO A 25 -15.37 13.28 30.50
C PRO A 25 -15.55 13.90 29.11
N ALA A 26 -16.09 15.11 29.06
CA ALA A 26 -16.36 15.82 27.82
C ALA A 26 -15.11 15.75 26.95
N LYS A 27 -15.23 15.22 25.74
CA LYS A 27 -14.07 15.09 24.83
C LYS A 27 -13.40 16.45 24.73
N PRO A 28 -12.07 16.51 24.93
CA PRO A 28 -11.37 17.78 24.89
C PRO A 28 -11.67 18.51 23.59
N PRO A 29 -11.80 19.85 23.62
CA PRO A 29 -12.12 20.61 22.41
C PRO A 29 -11.07 20.36 21.34
N PHE A 30 -11.52 20.31 20.08
CA PHE A 30 -10.63 20.07 18.94
C PHE A 30 -9.52 21.13 18.90
N SER A 31 -8.28 20.68 18.85
CA SER A 31 -7.11 21.51 18.65
C SER A 31 -6.31 21.04 17.44
N ALA A 32 -5.69 21.96 16.73
CA ALA A 32 -4.81 21.67 15.61
C ALA A 32 -3.45 22.34 15.81
N GLY A 33 -2.39 21.59 15.63
CA GLY A 33 -1.03 22.11 15.68
C GLY A 33 -0.73 23.02 14.48
N ARG A 34 0.24 23.95 14.66
CA ARG A 34 0.66 24.86 13.59
C ARG A 34 1.08 24.12 12.31
N LYS A 35 1.76 22.98 12.45
CA LYS A 35 2.15 22.11 11.33
C LYS A 35 0.96 21.55 10.58
N GLU A 36 -0.07 21.07 11.30
CA GLU A 36 -1.29 20.52 10.69
C GLU A 36 -2.06 21.58 9.92
N VAL A 37 -2.19 22.78 10.50
CA VAL A 37 -2.88 23.92 9.85
C VAL A 37 -2.19 24.30 8.55
N LEU A 38 -0.86 24.43 8.55
CA LEU A 38 -0.10 24.76 7.34
C LEU A 38 -0.30 23.73 6.25
N LEU A 39 -0.19 22.46 6.61
CA LEU A 39 -0.37 21.36 5.65
C LEU A 39 -1.81 21.21 5.18
N ALA A 40 -2.81 21.56 5.98
CA ALA A 40 -4.21 21.53 5.56
C ALA A 40 -4.48 22.41 4.32
N PHE A 41 -3.78 23.55 4.22
CA PHE A 41 -3.85 24.40 3.03
C PHE A 41 -3.02 23.82 1.86
N GLY A 42 -1.81 23.32 2.13
CA GLY A 42 -0.91 22.78 1.08
C GLY A 42 -1.40 21.49 0.42
N MET A 43 -2.14 20.66 1.17
CA MET A 43 -2.56 19.33 0.65
C MET A 43 -3.54 19.38 -0.50
N TYR A 44 -4.29 20.47 -0.64
CA TYR A 44 -5.16 20.66 -1.79
C TYR A 44 -4.36 20.81 -3.08
N MET A 45 -3.32 21.66 -3.03
CA MET A 45 -2.44 21.86 -4.18
C MET A 45 -1.68 20.58 -4.52
N LEU A 46 -1.21 19.86 -3.51
CA LEU A 46 -0.52 18.59 -3.70
C LEU A 46 -1.43 17.53 -4.34
N ALA A 47 -2.69 17.45 -3.94
CA ALA A 47 -3.67 16.56 -4.55
C ALA A 47 -4.00 16.94 -6.00
N TYR A 48 -4.08 18.23 -6.27
CA TYR A 48 -4.28 18.74 -7.64
C TYR A 48 -3.10 18.38 -8.54
N VAL A 49 -1.86 18.51 -8.03
CA VAL A 49 -0.64 18.06 -8.70
C VAL A 49 -0.69 16.56 -8.99
N TYR A 50 -1.06 15.75 -8.00
CA TYR A 50 -1.17 14.29 -8.15
C TYR A 50 -2.09 13.85 -9.27
N LEU A 51 -3.19 14.56 -9.48
CA LEU A 51 -4.14 14.28 -10.54
C LEU A 51 -3.69 14.85 -11.92
N GLY A 52 -2.51 15.46 -11.98
CA GLY A 52 -1.91 15.97 -13.21
C GLY A 52 -1.49 14.84 -14.14
N SER A 53 -1.57 15.09 -15.44
CA SER A 53 -1.16 14.16 -16.51
C SER A 53 0.29 14.35 -16.97
N GLY A 54 0.95 15.43 -16.54
CA GLY A 54 2.32 15.74 -16.97
C GLY A 54 3.36 14.84 -16.24
N TRP A 55 4.51 14.64 -16.88
CA TRP A 55 5.65 13.88 -16.30
C TRP A 55 6.09 14.42 -14.92
N TRP A 56 5.87 15.72 -14.67
CA TRP A 56 6.22 16.42 -13.44
C TRP A 56 5.26 16.12 -12.26
N ALA A 57 4.06 15.62 -12.54
CA ALA A 57 3.01 15.47 -11.54
C ALA A 57 3.42 14.48 -10.44
N LEU A 58 3.88 13.29 -10.82
CA LEU A 58 4.27 12.25 -9.88
C LEU A 58 5.50 12.62 -9.05
N PRO A 59 6.63 13.10 -9.63
CA PRO A 59 7.80 13.47 -8.84
C PRO A 59 7.52 14.64 -7.90
N LEU A 60 6.75 15.63 -8.31
CA LEU A 60 6.38 16.77 -7.47
C LEU A 60 5.45 16.33 -6.34
N PHE A 61 4.49 15.45 -6.61
CA PHE A 61 3.65 14.85 -5.58
C PHE A 61 4.49 14.02 -4.59
N ALA A 62 5.36 13.15 -5.08
CA ALA A 62 6.22 12.33 -4.23
C ALA A 62 7.12 13.19 -3.33
N ALA A 63 7.77 14.21 -3.90
CA ALA A 63 8.58 15.16 -3.16
C ALA A 63 7.76 15.92 -2.09
N GLY A 64 6.58 16.41 -2.45
CA GLY A 64 5.67 17.09 -1.54
C GLY A 64 5.15 16.17 -0.42
N PHE A 65 4.81 14.92 -0.73
CA PHE A 65 4.39 13.92 0.25
C PHE A 65 5.51 13.58 1.22
N ILE A 66 6.73 13.37 0.72
CA ILE A 66 7.92 13.11 1.55
C ILE A 66 8.21 14.32 2.43
N ALA A 67 8.23 15.53 1.86
CA ALA A 67 8.48 16.77 2.61
C ALA A 67 7.43 17.00 3.72
N ALA A 68 6.15 16.74 3.43
CA ALA A 68 5.08 16.83 4.41
C ALA A 68 5.25 15.81 5.55
N GLY A 69 5.59 14.57 5.24
CA GLY A 69 5.88 13.54 6.22
C GLY A 69 7.10 13.88 7.09
N GLU A 70 8.20 14.33 6.48
CA GLU A 70 9.40 14.77 7.23
C GLU A 70 9.12 15.99 8.12
N TYR A 71 8.36 16.95 7.61
CA TYR A 71 7.99 18.14 8.39
C TYR A 71 7.10 17.80 9.60
N LEU A 72 6.09 16.92 9.41
CA LEU A 72 5.21 16.50 10.50
C LEU A 72 5.96 15.73 11.59
N TYR A 73 6.83 14.82 11.17
CA TYR A 73 7.49 13.86 12.07
C TYR A 73 8.95 14.19 12.36
N ARG A 74 9.39 15.44 12.13
CA ARG A 74 10.79 15.86 12.37
C ARG A 74 11.26 15.61 13.81
N ASP A 75 10.34 15.71 14.78
CA ASP A 75 10.63 15.55 16.20
C ASP A 75 10.59 14.08 16.66
N VAL A 76 10.20 13.16 15.77
CA VAL A 76 10.17 11.71 16.03
C VAL A 76 11.51 11.09 15.65
N LYS A 77 12.11 10.30 16.57
CA LYS A 77 13.35 9.58 16.30
C LYS A 77 13.18 8.69 15.08
N ARG A 78 14.04 8.89 14.08
CA ARG A 78 13.98 8.16 12.83
C ARG A 78 14.57 6.76 12.98
N PRO A 79 13.82 5.68 12.71
CA PRO A 79 14.39 4.34 12.62
C PRO A 79 15.22 4.20 11.34
N TRP A 80 16.29 3.39 11.38
CA TRP A 80 17.16 3.17 10.21
C TRP A 80 16.40 2.60 9.00
N GLU A 81 15.39 1.76 9.24
CA GLU A 81 14.52 1.20 8.20
C GLU A 81 13.85 2.26 7.35
N SER A 82 13.49 3.41 7.96
CA SER A 82 12.86 4.51 7.25
C SER A 82 13.70 5.04 6.10
N TRP A 83 15.04 4.94 6.19
CA TRP A 83 15.92 5.32 5.11
C TRP A 83 15.86 4.33 3.93
N VAL A 84 15.76 3.03 4.23
CA VAL A 84 15.63 1.99 3.20
C VAL A 84 14.31 2.16 2.45
N TRP A 85 13.20 2.33 3.18
CA TRP A 85 11.89 2.53 2.58
C TRP A 85 11.84 3.81 1.75
N LEU A 86 12.44 4.90 2.24
CA LEU A 86 12.55 6.17 1.50
C LEU A 86 13.36 5.99 0.21
N ALA A 87 14.48 5.32 0.28
CA ALA A 87 15.31 5.05 -0.91
C ALA A 87 14.53 4.28 -1.97
N CYS A 88 13.78 3.23 -1.58
CA CYS A 88 12.93 2.49 -2.50
C CYS A 88 11.84 3.38 -3.14
N VAL A 89 11.19 4.24 -2.36
CA VAL A 89 10.18 5.19 -2.87
C VAL A 89 10.79 6.15 -3.88
N VAL A 90 11.93 6.75 -3.56
CA VAL A 90 12.62 7.73 -4.44
C VAL A 90 13.08 7.05 -5.74
N VAL A 91 13.67 5.85 -5.64
CA VAL A 91 14.13 5.10 -6.82
C VAL A 91 12.96 4.76 -7.74
N ILE A 92 11.88 4.18 -7.22
CA ILE A 92 10.73 3.78 -8.04
C ILE A 92 10.03 5.01 -8.64
N ALA A 93 9.86 6.09 -7.87
CA ALA A 93 9.29 7.34 -8.38
C ALA A 93 10.18 7.93 -9.50
N GLY A 94 11.50 7.93 -9.31
CA GLY A 94 12.48 8.35 -10.31
C GLY A 94 12.41 7.53 -11.60
N CYS A 95 12.30 6.21 -11.48
CA CYS A 95 12.17 5.30 -12.62
C CYS A 95 10.87 5.54 -13.41
N ILE A 96 9.73 5.71 -12.73
CA ILE A 96 8.45 6.02 -13.39
C ILE A 96 8.53 7.37 -14.10
N THR A 97 9.14 8.37 -13.46
CA THR A 97 9.35 9.70 -14.05
C THR A 97 10.26 9.63 -15.28
N TRP A 98 11.37 8.92 -15.19
CA TRP A 98 12.28 8.73 -16.31
C TRP A 98 11.58 8.14 -17.52
N ARG A 99 10.77 7.10 -17.32
CA ARG A 99 9.96 6.49 -18.37
C ARG A 99 8.96 7.47 -18.98
N SER A 100 8.34 8.33 -18.17
CA SER A 100 7.40 9.33 -18.63
C SER A 100 8.06 10.45 -19.45
N LEU A 101 9.35 10.75 -19.17
CA LEU A 101 10.14 11.74 -19.93
C LEU A 101 10.65 11.21 -21.27
N HIS A 102 10.79 9.89 -21.42
CA HIS A 102 11.36 9.25 -22.60
C HIS A 102 10.38 8.26 -23.24
N PRO A 103 9.19 8.71 -23.66
CA PRO A 103 8.17 7.81 -24.22
C PRO A 103 8.60 7.19 -25.55
N ASN A 104 9.51 7.82 -26.29
CA ASN A 104 9.91 7.43 -27.65
C ASN A 104 11.27 6.72 -27.74
N GLN A 105 11.90 6.36 -26.60
CA GLN A 105 13.12 5.56 -26.62
C GLN A 105 12.87 4.07 -27.01
N TYR A 106 11.62 3.71 -27.13
CA TYR A 106 11.21 2.42 -27.65
C TYR A 106 11.05 2.54 -29.16
N ASP A 107 11.82 1.74 -29.88
CA ASP A 107 11.83 1.73 -31.35
C ASP A 107 10.39 1.60 -31.89
N SER A 108 9.99 2.56 -32.74
CA SER A 108 8.66 2.62 -33.37
C SER A 108 8.37 1.42 -34.31
N ARG A 109 9.34 0.50 -34.48
CA ARG A 109 9.24 -0.72 -35.26
C ARG A 109 8.72 -1.91 -34.47
N LEU A 110 8.69 -1.84 -33.15
CA LEU A 110 8.09 -2.86 -32.32
C LEU A 110 6.60 -2.55 -32.13
N ASP A 111 5.77 -3.52 -32.48
CA ASP A 111 4.33 -3.44 -32.32
C ASP A 111 3.97 -3.08 -30.87
N VAL A 112 3.08 -2.08 -30.67
CA VAL A 112 2.71 -1.55 -29.36
C VAL A 112 2.26 -2.65 -28.37
N GLN A 113 1.70 -3.75 -28.90
CA GLN A 113 1.32 -4.93 -28.14
C GLN A 113 2.53 -5.65 -27.54
N VAL A 114 3.61 -5.77 -28.31
CA VAL A 114 4.86 -6.40 -27.84
C VAL A 114 5.50 -5.59 -26.74
N MET A 115 5.44 -4.25 -26.81
CA MET A 115 5.98 -3.35 -25.80
C MET A 115 5.23 -3.40 -24.47
N GLN A 116 3.91 -3.58 -24.47
CA GLN A 116 3.13 -3.75 -23.24
C GLN A 116 3.45 -5.06 -22.54
N GLU A 117 3.87 -6.07 -23.27
CA GLU A 117 4.19 -7.40 -22.75
C GLU A 117 5.56 -7.45 -22.05
N TYR A 118 6.50 -6.55 -22.36
CA TYR A 118 7.90 -6.64 -21.94
C TYR A 118 8.31 -5.77 -20.75
N ALA A 119 7.58 -4.73 -20.42
CA ALA A 119 7.92 -3.87 -19.27
C ALA A 119 7.12 -4.25 -18.02
N ILE A 120 7.68 -3.95 -16.83
CA ILE A 120 6.84 -3.93 -15.63
C ILE A 120 5.65 -3.03 -15.95
N PRO A 121 4.39 -3.51 -15.85
CA PRO A 121 3.23 -2.67 -16.09
C PRO A 121 3.38 -1.40 -15.24
N SER A 122 3.27 -0.23 -15.86
CA SER A 122 3.38 1.05 -15.14
C SER A 122 2.41 1.10 -13.95
N SER A 123 1.26 0.44 -14.08
CA SER A 123 0.28 0.25 -13.03
C SER A 123 0.83 -0.52 -11.82
N LEU A 124 1.63 -1.56 -12.03
CA LEU A 124 2.22 -2.35 -10.94
C LEU A 124 3.31 -1.56 -10.21
N ALA A 125 4.19 -0.88 -10.95
CA ALA A 125 5.20 0.01 -10.36
C ALA A 125 4.56 1.16 -9.59
N PHE A 126 3.47 1.74 -10.13
CA PHE A 126 2.69 2.80 -9.48
C PHE A 126 2.02 2.30 -8.19
N LEU A 127 1.40 1.12 -8.21
CA LEU A 127 0.83 0.49 -7.02
C LEU A 127 1.91 0.22 -5.96
N ALA A 128 3.05 -0.34 -6.36
CA ALA A 128 4.19 -0.59 -5.48
C ALA A 128 4.71 0.70 -4.84
N LEU A 129 4.82 1.79 -5.62
CA LEU A 129 5.21 3.10 -5.11
C LEU A 129 4.28 3.58 -3.99
N HIS A 130 2.95 3.47 -4.18
CA HIS A 130 1.97 3.89 -3.17
C HIS A 130 2.06 3.04 -1.90
N ILE A 131 2.18 1.72 -2.04
CA ILE A 131 2.33 0.82 -0.90
C ILE A 131 3.60 1.17 -0.12
N LEU A 132 4.71 1.36 -0.80
CA LEU A 132 5.99 1.68 -0.17
C LEU A 132 6.00 3.08 0.45
N ALA A 133 5.37 4.08 -0.19
CA ALA A 133 5.26 5.43 0.35
C ALA A 133 4.45 5.47 1.66
N VAL A 134 3.32 4.76 1.70
CA VAL A 134 2.50 4.65 2.93
C VAL A 134 3.27 3.87 4.01
N TYR A 135 3.95 2.80 3.63
CA TYR A 135 4.75 2.01 4.56
C TYR A 135 5.96 2.80 5.10
N TRP A 136 6.64 3.56 4.24
CA TRP A 136 7.65 4.52 4.66
C TRP A 136 7.09 5.51 5.70
N LEU A 137 5.91 6.08 5.45
CA LEU A 137 5.29 7.04 6.36
C LEU A 137 4.97 6.42 7.73
N LEU A 138 4.45 5.19 7.77
CA LEU A 138 4.22 4.44 9.01
C LEU A 138 5.53 4.23 9.79
N CYS A 139 6.58 3.82 9.09
CA CYS A 139 7.89 3.61 9.69
C CYS A 139 8.48 4.94 10.18
N ARG A 140 8.42 6.01 9.36
CA ARG A 140 8.94 7.34 9.68
C ARG A 140 8.24 7.98 10.87
N SER A 141 6.94 7.80 10.96
CA SER A 141 6.13 8.32 12.07
C SER A 141 6.24 7.49 13.36
N GLY A 142 6.88 6.31 13.33
CA GLY A 142 6.94 5.38 14.45
C GLY A 142 5.58 4.75 14.80
N ARG A 143 4.69 4.64 13.82
CA ARG A 143 3.30 4.16 13.99
C ARG A 143 3.10 2.73 13.48
N LEU A 144 4.17 1.95 13.30
CA LEU A 144 4.07 0.52 13.04
C LEU A 144 3.48 -0.19 14.27
N THR A 145 2.49 -1.06 14.06
CA THR A 145 1.80 -1.78 15.14
C THR A 145 2.75 -2.70 15.92
N GLY A 146 3.75 -3.27 15.26
CA GLY A 146 4.82 -4.05 15.91
C GLY A 146 5.99 -3.23 16.44
N GLY A 147 6.02 -1.90 16.22
CA GLY A 147 7.15 -1.03 16.50
C GLY A 147 8.31 -1.15 15.50
N GLU A 148 8.33 -2.20 14.70
CA GLU A 148 9.29 -2.51 13.64
C GLU A 148 8.58 -3.19 12.47
N SER A 149 9.20 -3.19 11.29
CA SER A 149 8.68 -3.92 10.12
C SER A 149 8.61 -5.42 10.40
N GLY A 150 7.50 -6.08 10.06
CA GLY A 150 7.40 -7.50 10.36
C GLY A 150 6.03 -8.13 10.06
N HIS A 151 5.71 -9.15 10.85
CA HIS A 151 4.55 -10.03 10.65
C HIS A 151 3.18 -9.37 10.80
N LEU A 152 3.10 -8.13 11.28
CA LEU A 152 1.87 -7.34 11.36
C LEU A 152 1.65 -6.45 10.11
N LEU A 153 2.45 -6.65 9.04
CA LEU A 153 2.33 -5.90 7.79
C LEU A 153 0.90 -5.82 7.23
N PRO A 154 0.10 -6.90 7.16
CA PRO A 154 -1.27 -6.81 6.66
C PRO A 154 -2.15 -5.91 7.52
N LEU A 155 -1.93 -5.92 8.84
CA LEU A 155 -2.64 -5.05 9.77
C LEU A 155 -2.21 -3.59 9.59
N ASP A 156 -0.90 -3.33 9.45
CA ASP A 156 -0.35 -2.01 9.19
C ASP A 156 -0.87 -1.44 7.86
N ALA A 157 -0.88 -2.26 6.80
CA ALA A 157 -1.39 -1.90 5.50
C ALA A 157 -2.89 -1.56 5.56
N LEU A 158 -3.72 -2.45 6.11
CA LEU A 158 -5.15 -2.22 6.28
C LEU A 158 -5.42 -0.94 7.08
N TYR A 159 -4.69 -0.75 8.17
CA TYR A 159 -4.84 0.41 9.03
C TYR A 159 -4.47 1.70 8.31
N ALA A 160 -3.33 1.73 7.62
CA ALA A 160 -2.84 2.92 6.95
C ALA A 160 -3.64 3.29 5.69
N PHE A 161 -4.06 2.29 4.90
CA PHE A 161 -4.79 2.57 3.66
C PHE A 161 -6.28 2.82 3.86
N LEU A 162 -6.92 2.16 4.84
CA LEU A 162 -8.37 2.25 5.01
C LEU A 162 -8.77 2.98 6.29
N ILE A 163 -8.21 2.60 7.43
CA ILE A 163 -8.75 3.08 8.70
C ILE A 163 -8.32 4.52 8.98
N VAL A 164 -7.04 4.84 8.91
CA VAL A 164 -6.53 6.17 9.27
C VAL A 164 -7.07 7.27 8.37
N PRO A 165 -6.96 7.18 7.02
CA PRO A 165 -7.42 8.26 6.17
C PRO A 165 -8.92 8.47 6.23
N PHE A 166 -9.72 7.38 6.25
CA PHE A 166 -11.18 7.52 6.31
C PHE A 166 -11.71 7.99 7.66
N GLN A 167 -11.12 7.56 8.78
CA GLN A 167 -11.46 8.11 10.11
C GLN A 167 -11.12 9.59 10.24
N ASN A 168 -10.11 10.07 9.50
CA ASN A 168 -9.63 11.43 9.53
C ASN A 168 -9.96 12.21 8.25
N PHE A 169 -10.91 11.74 7.44
CA PHE A 169 -11.24 12.34 6.15
C PHE A 169 -11.63 13.81 6.27
N PHE A 170 -12.43 14.16 7.27
CA PHE A 170 -12.84 15.54 7.54
C PHE A 170 -11.84 16.34 8.41
N LEU A 171 -10.70 15.74 8.77
CA LEU A 171 -9.71 16.39 9.62
C LEU A 171 -9.17 17.68 8.99
N ARG A 172 -8.95 17.68 7.67
CA ARG A 172 -8.50 18.84 6.92
C ARG A 172 -9.43 20.03 7.10
N ILE A 173 -10.72 19.84 6.88
CA ILE A 173 -11.76 20.88 7.05
C ILE A 173 -11.77 21.36 8.49
N ARG A 174 -11.70 20.47 9.47
CA ARG A 174 -11.64 20.83 10.91
C ARG A 174 -10.41 21.66 11.24
N CYS A 175 -9.24 21.39 10.67
CA CYS A 175 -8.02 22.18 10.85
C CYS A 175 -8.17 23.58 10.23
N VAL A 176 -8.76 23.69 9.04
CA VAL A 176 -9.01 24.98 8.39
C VAL A 176 -10.00 25.81 9.23
N ILE A 177 -11.12 25.23 9.65
CA ILE A 177 -12.10 25.91 10.52
C ILE A 177 -11.45 26.35 11.84
N PHE A 178 -10.60 25.51 12.43
CA PHE A 178 -9.87 25.87 13.66
C PHE A 178 -8.94 27.06 13.46
N ALA A 179 -8.18 27.07 12.35
CA ALA A 179 -7.29 28.18 12.02
C ALA A 179 -8.04 29.50 11.81
N LEU A 180 -9.22 29.44 11.18
CA LEU A 180 -10.07 30.60 10.96
C LEU A 180 -10.71 31.10 12.27
N LYS A 181 -11.09 30.18 13.17
CA LYS A 181 -11.60 30.51 14.50
C LYS A 181 -10.54 31.15 15.40
N SER A 182 -9.30 30.70 15.34
CA SER A 182 -8.19 31.22 16.16
C SER A 182 -7.82 32.69 15.86
N LYS A 183 -8.30 33.25 14.75
CA LYS A 183 -8.19 34.67 14.39
C LYS A 183 -9.37 35.53 14.88
N LYS A 184 -10.15 35.03 15.84
CA LYS A 184 -11.46 35.56 16.27
C LYS A 184 -11.46 36.96 16.92
N ASP A 185 -10.32 37.59 17.13
CA ASP A 185 -10.26 39.01 17.61
C ASP A 185 -10.77 40.04 16.58
N ARG A 186 -11.25 39.60 15.41
CA ARG A 186 -11.75 40.44 14.31
C ARG A 186 -13.25 40.31 14.00
N GLY A 187 -14.08 39.84 14.90
CA GLY A 187 -15.56 39.92 14.78
C GLY A 187 -16.26 39.03 13.75
N VAL A 188 -15.55 38.21 12.98
CA VAL A 188 -16.16 37.33 11.96
C VAL A 188 -16.31 35.93 12.53
N SER A 189 -17.54 35.37 12.50
CA SER A 189 -17.77 33.99 12.97
C SER A 189 -17.16 32.97 12.01
N ALA A 190 -16.58 31.89 12.55
CA ALA A 190 -15.98 30.83 11.74
C ALA A 190 -17.01 30.08 10.85
N GLY A 191 -18.27 30.07 11.28
CA GLY A 191 -19.35 29.56 10.45
C GLY A 191 -19.61 30.44 9.22
N ALA A 192 -19.50 31.76 9.38
CA ALA A 192 -19.62 32.70 8.26
C ALA A 192 -18.46 32.54 7.26
N ILE A 193 -17.23 32.32 7.74
CA ILE A 193 -16.08 32.10 6.85
C ILE A 193 -16.19 30.75 6.15
N ALA A 194 -16.54 29.67 6.84
CA ALA A 194 -16.77 28.36 6.24
C ALA A 194 -17.92 28.39 5.23
N GLY A 195 -19.01 29.09 5.58
CA GLY A 195 -20.13 29.33 4.67
C GLY A 195 -19.72 30.15 3.44
N ALA A 196 -18.93 31.20 3.61
CA ALA A 196 -18.42 32.01 2.52
C ALA A 196 -17.49 31.22 1.58
N VAL A 197 -16.59 30.40 2.13
CA VAL A 197 -15.70 29.53 1.33
C VAL A 197 -16.52 28.48 0.56
N LEU A 198 -17.51 27.86 1.20
CA LEU A 198 -18.39 26.90 0.55
C LEU A 198 -19.27 27.57 -0.52
N ALA A 199 -19.81 28.74 -0.23
CA ALA A 199 -20.61 29.52 -1.17
C ALA A 199 -19.76 30.00 -2.37
N ALA A 200 -18.53 30.48 -2.12
CA ALA A 200 -17.61 30.88 -3.19
C ALA A 200 -17.23 29.68 -4.08
N PHE A 201 -17.00 28.51 -3.48
CA PHE A 201 -16.72 27.28 -4.23
C PHE A 201 -17.95 26.84 -5.05
N ALA A 202 -19.14 26.83 -4.45
CA ALA A 202 -20.38 26.50 -5.16
C ALA A 202 -20.66 27.49 -6.29
N ALA A 203 -20.44 28.79 -6.07
CA ALA A 203 -20.58 29.83 -7.08
C ALA A 203 -19.60 29.62 -8.23
N LEU A 204 -18.34 29.25 -7.94
CA LEU A 204 -17.34 28.94 -8.96
C LEU A 204 -17.74 27.72 -9.81
N VAL A 205 -18.24 26.67 -9.15
CA VAL A 205 -18.76 25.47 -9.84
C VAL A 205 -19.91 25.82 -10.75
N LEU A 206 -20.89 26.58 -10.26
CA LEU A 206 -22.05 27.01 -11.04
C LEU A 206 -21.65 27.96 -12.18
N LEU A 207 -20.67 28.82 -11.95
CA LEU A 207 -20.13 29.71 -12.99
C LEU A 207 -19.51 28.91 -14.15
N VAL A 208 -18.69 27.91 -13.83
CA VAL A 208 -18.09 27.05 -14.85
C VAL A 208 -19.14 26.25 -15.60
N LEU A 209 -20.12 25.68 -14.91
CA LEU A 209 -21.24 24.99 -15.54
C LEU A 209 -22.05 25.95 -16.44
N ALA A 210 -22.30 27.19 -16.00
CA ALA A 210 -22.99 28.17 -16.81
C ALA A 210 -22.16 28.54 -18.05
N MET A 211 -20.86 28.75 -17.89
CA MET A 211 -19.96 29.05 -19.02
C MET A 211 -19.97 27.92 -20.05
N THR A 212 -19.86 26.68 -19.65
CA THR A 212 -19.89 25.52 -20.57
C THR A 212 -21.25 25.42 -21.30
N GLN A 213 -22.37 25.67 -20.62
CA GLN A 213 -23.69 25.65 -21.25
C GLN A 213 -23.92 26.83 -22.21
N LEU A 214 -23.42 28.03 -21.88
CA LEU A 214 -23.52 29.18 -22.73
C LEU A 214 -22.63 29.04 -23.99
N SER A 215 -21.42 28.53 -23.85
CA SER A 215 -20.53 28.24 -24.97
C SER A 215 -21.12 27.18 -25.91
N ALA A 216 -21.86 26.22 -25.39
CA ALA A 216 -22.56 25.21 -26.19
C ALA A 216 -23.84 25.73 -26.85
N ALA A 217 -24.40 26.82 -26.33
CA ALA A 217 -25.65 27.43 -26.86
C ALA A 217 -25.42 28.50 -27.93
N ASP A 218 -24.24 29.15 -27.92
CA ASP A 218 -23.90 30.25 -28.84
C ASP A 218 -22.41 30.18 -29.21
N ASP A 219 -22.14 29.96 -30.49
CA ASP A 219 -20.77 29.84 -31.03
C ASP A 219 -19.97 31.14 -30.85
N THR A 220 -20.60 32.30 -30.97
CA THR A 220 -19.96 33.63 -30.79
C THR A 220 -19.48 33.81 -29.33
N PHE A 221 -20.28 33.34 -28.38
CA PHE A 221 -19.90 33.34 -26.99
C PHE A 221 -18.78 32.33 -26.72
N GLY A 222 -18.80 31.19 -27.41
CA GLY A 222 -17.73 30.19 -27.38
C GLY A 222 -16.39 30.79 -27.83
N GLU A 223 -16.36 31.47 -28.97
CA GLU A 223 -15.17 32.17 -29.50
C GLU A 223 -14.65 33.22 -28.52
N LEU A 224 -15.54 34.03 -27.92
CA LEU A 224 -15.15 35.03 -26.93
C LEU A 224 -14.49 34.40 -25.69
N ILE A 225 -15.00 33.24 -25.21
CA ILE A 225 -14.41 32.52 -24.09
C ILE A 225 -13.05 31.93 -24.46
N ASP A 226 -12.88 31.44 -25.68
CA ASP A 226 -11.61 30.88 -26.14
C ASP A 226 -10.55 31.99 -26.34
N ASP A 227 -10.92 33.17 -26.84
CA ASP A 227 -10.06 34.35 -26.88
C ASP A 227 -9.64 34.81 -25.47
N LEU A 228 -10.55 34.77 -24.51
CA LEU A 228 -10.26 35.12 -23.13
C LEU A 228 -9.32 34.10 -22.49
N ARG A 229 -9.46 32.81 -22.81
CA ARG A 229 -8.54 31.73 -22.39
C ARG A 229 -7.14 31.95 -22.92
N LEU A 230 -6.99 32.28 -24.22
CA LEU A 230 -5.72 32.58 -24.83
C LEU A 230 -5.06 33.84 -24.24
N THR A 231 -5.83 34.89 -23.95
CA THR A 231 -5.33 36.15 -23.37
C THR A 231 -4.86 35.97 -21.93
N LEU A 232 -5.52 35.10 -21.17
CA LEU A 232 -5.16 34.83 -19.76
C LEU A 232 -4.09 33.75 -19.62
N THR A 233 -3.59 33.14 -20.71
CA THR A 233 -2.69 31.97 -20.70
C THR A 233 -3.16 30.86 -19.78
N LEU A 234 -4.45 30.83 -19.49
CA LEU A 234 -5.09 29.80 -18.71
C LEU A 234 -5.56 28.73 -19.70
N ASP A 235 -4.73 27.72 -19.86
CA ASP A 235 -5.10 26.49 -20.58
C ASP A 235 -6.15 25.73 -19.75
N LEU A 236 -7.37 26.30 -19.75
CA LEU A 236 -8.52 25.75 -19.01
C LEU A 236 -9.19 24.69 -19.89
N ASP A 237 -8.45 23.60 -20.14
CA ASP A 237 -9.02 22.36 -20.64
C ASP A 237 -10.14 21.88 -19.72
N GLU A 238 -11.18 21.24 -20.22
CA GLU A 238 -12.31 20.73 -19.41
C GLU A 238 -11.86 19.86 -18.24
N THR A 239 -10.68 19.27 -18.36
CA THR A 239 -10.06 18.40 -17.33
C THR A 239 -9.65 19.15 -16.07
N TRP A 240 -9.33 20.46 -16.12
CA TRP A 240 -8.89 21.21 -14.92
C TRP A 240 -9.96 21.25 -13.84
N PHE A 241 -11.23 21.41 -14.27
CA PHE A 241 -12.36 21.48 -13.35
C PHE A 241 -12.59 20.13 -12.63
N TYR A 242 -12.58 19.04 -13.39
CA TYR A 242 -12.69 17.71 -12.81
C TYR A 242 -11.52 17.40 -11.88
N ARG A 243 -10.31 17.84 -12.21
CA ARG A 243 -9.13 17.75 -11.35
C ARG A 243 -9.31 18.55 -10.07
N LEU A 244 -9.83 19.78 -10.18
CA LEU A 244 -10.10 20.63 -9.03
C LEU A 244 -11.09 19.95 -8.07
N LEU A 245 -12.18 19.42 -8.62
CA LEU A 245 -13.20 18.71 -7.83
C LEU A 245 -12.64 17.42 -7.22
N ALA A 246 -11.96 16.60 -8.00
CA ALA A 246 -11.37 15.33 -7.56
C ALA A 246 -10.23 15.53 -6.54
N SER A 247 -9.53 16.67 -6.57
CA SER A 247 -8.47 16.98 -5.61
C SER A 247 -9.01 17.20 -4.18
N LEU A 248 -10.29 17.52 -4.01
CA LEU A 248 -10.92 17.64 -2.68
C LEU A 248 -10.89 16.32 -1.91
N PRO A 249 -11.47 15.22 -2.40
CA PRO A 249 -11.44 13.94 -1.70
C PRO A 249 -10.01 13.35 -1.64
N VAL A 250 -9.20 13.48 -2.69
CA VAL A 250 -7.81 13.01 -2.69
C VAL A 250 -6.99 13.77 -1.64
N GLY A 251 -7.10 15.10 -1.58
CA GLY A 251 -6.43 15.92 -0.57
C GLY A 251 -6.91 15.63 0.85
N ALA A 252 -8.20 15.35 1.02
CA ALA A 252 -8.75 14.94 2.32
C ALA A 252 -8.19 13.57 2.75
N TYR A 253 -8.09 12.63 1.83
CA TYR A 253 -7.51 11.31 2.08
C TYR A 253 -6.01 11.40 2.45
N VAL A 254 -5.22 12.09 1.65
CA VAL A 254 -3.76 12.25 1.88
C VAL A 254 -3.49 12.99 3.18
N PHE A 255 -4.23 14.08 3.44
CA PHE A 255 -4.11 14.81 4.71
C PHE A 255 -4.57 13.97 5.91
N GLY A 256 -5.68 13.23 5.74
CA GLY A 256 -6.20 12.30 6.75
C GLY A 256 -5.20 11.21 7.10
N LEU A 257 -4.45 10.72 6.14
CA LEU A 257 -3.34 9.79 6.37
C LEU A 257 -2.18 10.47 7.11
N LEU A 258 -1.64 11.56 6.56
CA LEU A 258 -0.47 12.25 7.10
C LEU A 258 -0.70 12.78 8.52
N ALA A 259 -1.71 13.63 8.71
CA ALA A 259 -2.00 14.25 10.00
C ALA A 259 -2.73 13.29 10.95
N GLY A 260 -3.53 12.36 10.42
CA GLY A 260 -4.25 11.36 11.20
C GLY A 260 -3.34 10.40 11.94
N LEU A 261 -2.23 9.98 11.34
CA LEU A 261 -1.19 9.20 12.00
C LEU A 261 -0.56 9.98 13.16
N GLY A 262 -0.35 11.29 13.00
CA GLY A 262 0.21 12.15 14.05
C GLY A 262 -0.66 12.25 15.32
N ARG A 263 -1.97 12.07 15.17
CA ARG A 263 -2.95 12.07 16.27
C ARG A 263 -3.01 10.76 17.06
N ARG A 264 -2.29 9.74 16.62
CA ARG A 264 -2.14 8.46 17.33
C ARG A 264 -0.81 8.44 18.05
N THR A 265 -0.80 7.90 19.25
CA THR A 265 0.47 7.68 19.96
C THR A 265 1.11 6.37 19.50
N PRO A 266 2.44 6.21 19.60
CA PRO A 266 3.08 4.92 19.37
C PRO A 266 2.55 3.82 20.29
N GLU A 267 2.16 4.19 21.50
CA GLU A 267 1.58 3.31 22.51
C GLU A 267 0.21 2.79 22.07
N ASP A 268 -0.65 3.64 21.51
CA ASP A 268 -1.95 3.25 20.94
C ASP A 268 -1.78 2.20 19.85
N MET A 269 -0.79 2.40 18.98
CA MET A 269 -0.52 1.49 17.87
C MET A 269 0.01 0.15 18.36
N ARG A 270 0.97 0.18 19.30
CA ARG A 270 1.49 -1.04 19.96
C ARG A 270 0.42 -1.76 20.75
N GLY A 271 -0.43 -1.03 21.48
CA GLY A 271 -1.56 -1.57 22.20
C GLY A 271 -2.55 -2.31 21.29
N ARG A 272 -2.86 -1.75 20.11
CA ARG A 272 -3.67 -2.42 19.09
C ARG A 272 -3.00 -3.68 18.55
N GLY A 273 -1.70 -3.60 18.23
CA GLY A 273 -0.91 -4.76 17.84
C GLY A 273 -0.95 -5.85 18.89
N ALA A 274 -0.72 -5.49 20.15
CA ALA A 274 -0.79 -6.40 21.28
C ALA A 274 -2.20 -7.02 21.46
N ALA A 275 -3.26 -6.20 21.30
CA ALA A 275 -4.65 -6.67 21.36
C ALA A 275 -4.97 -7.68 20.25
N VAL A 276 -4.47 -7.47 19.03
CA VAL A 276 -4.62 -8.46 17.95
C VAL A 276 -3.83 -9.71 18.27
N VAL A 277 -2.57 -9.58 18.66
CA VAL A 277 -1.71 -10.73 19.02
C VAL A 277 -2.29 -11.52 20.18
N SER A 278 -2.89 -10.87 21.18
CA SER A 278 -3.53 -11.54 22.33
C SER A 278 -4.80 -12.32 21.94
N ARG A 279 -5.46 -11.93 20.84
CA ARG A 279 -6.62 -12.66 20.31
C ARG A 279 -6.24 -13.86 19.44
N LEU A 280 -5.03 -13.88 18.87
CA LEU A 280 -4.57 -14.99 18.03
C LEU A 280 -4.62 -16.36 18.71
N PRO A 281 -4.30 -16.53 20.02
CA PRO A 281 -4.45 -17.81 20.69
C PRO A 281 -5.90 -18.33 20.73
N LYS A 282 -6.91 -17.45 20.67
CA LYS A 282 -8.33 -17.84 20.60
C LYS A 282 -8.69 -18.53 19.28
N LEU A 283 -7.89 -18.34 18.22
CA LEU A 283 -8.04 -19.02 16.93
C LEU A 283 -7.55 -20.48 16.99
N ARG A 284 -6.85 -20.89 18.05
CA ARG A 284 -6.32 -22.24 18.22
C ARG A 284 -7.41 -23.20 18.66
N THR A 285 -8.33 -23.46 17.76
CA THR A 285 -9.50 -24.32 18.01
C THR A 285 -9.44 -25.66 17.28
N VAL A 286 -8.61 -25.74 16.23
CA VAL A 286 -8.59 -26.92 15.35
C VAL A 286 -7.79 -28.05 15.99
N PRO A 287 -8.38 -29.27 16.12
CA PRO A 287 -7.69 -30.44 16.62
C PRO A 287 -6.45 -30.78 15.76
N GLU A 288 -5.42 -31.25 16.40
CA GLU A 288 -4.13 -31.53 15.77
C GLU A 288 -4.21 -32.63 14.72
N GLY A 289 -5.05 -33.65 14.96
CA GLY A 289 -5.26 -34.74 14.02
C GLY A 289 -5.71 -34.24 12.63
N ILE A 290 -6.54 -33.20 12.58
CA ILE A 290 -6.99 -32.59 11.33
C ILE A 290 -5.81 -31.96 10.58
N TRP A 291 -4.97 -31.20 11.28
CA TRP A 291 -3.78 -30.59 10.66
C TRP A 291 -2.71 -31.61 10.30
N ALA A 292 -2.52 -32.65 11.12
CA ALA A 292 -1.61 -33.75 10.79
C ALA A 292 -2.07 -34.49 9.54
N ALA A 293 -3.38 -34.78 9.41
CA ALA A 293 -3.96 -35.41 8.22
C ALA A 293 -3.81 -34.50 6.99
N ALA A 294 -4.16 -33.22 7.10
CA ALA A 294 -4.03 -32.26 6.01
C ALA A 294 -2.57 -32.13 5.54
N LEU A 295 -1.63 -31.85 6.45
CA LEU A 295 -0.21 -31.75 6.12
C LEU A 295 0.35 -33.05 5.57
N GLY A 296 -0.07 -34.21 6.09
CA GLY A 296 0.29 -35.52 5.59
C GLY A 296 -0.19 -35.76 4.16
N LEU A 297 -1.45 -35.41 3.86
CA LEU A 297 -2.02 -35.53 2.53
C LEU A 297 -1.30 -34.63 1.53
N PHE A 298 -1.07 -33.36 1.84
CA PHE A 298 -0.31 -32.44 0.98
C PHE A 298 1.11 -32.95 0.75
N SER A 299 1.82 -33.38 1.82
CA SER A 299 3.18 -33.89 1.69
C SER A 299 3.24 -35.17 0.87
N ALA A 300 2.28 -36.08 1.04
CA ALA A 300 2.19 -37.31 0.25
C ALA A 300 1.93 -36.98 -1.24
N LEU A 301 0.98 -36.06 -1.51
CA LEU A 301 0.69 -35.59 -2.88
C LEU A 301 1.96 -35.01 -3.53
N TYR A 302 2.74 -34.22 -2.81
CA TYR A 302 3.97 -33.63 -3.35
C TYR A 302 5.06 -34.66 -3.56
N LEU A 303 5.20 -35.65 -2.67
CA LEU A 303 6.14 -36.75 -2.88
C LEU A 303 5.79 -37.58 -4.10
N VAL A 304 4.49 -37.88 -4.31
CA VAL A 304 4.01 -38.55 -5.53
C VAL A 304 4.31 -37.70 -6.76
N PHE A 305 4.03 -36.39 -6.70
CA PHE A 305 4.35 -35.46 -7.77
C PHE A 305 5.85 -35.44 -8.09
N PHE A 306 6.72 -35.33 -7.09
CA PHE A 306 8.17 -35.34 -7.30
C PHE A 306 8.66 -36.68 -7.84
N PHE A 307 8.06 -37.81 -7.42
CA PHE A 307 8.40 -39.12 -7.92
C PHE A 307 7.99 -39.32 -9.40
N VAL A 308 6.73 -38.98 -9.73
CA VAL A 308 6.20 -39.10 -11.10
C VAL A 308 6.90 -38.13 -12.06
N GLN A 309 7.09 -36.91 -11.63
CA GLN A 309 7.68 -35.85 -12.44
C GLN A 309 9.21 -35.80 -12.33
N GLY A 310 9.83 -36.62 -11.48
CA GLY A 310 11.26 -36.55 -11.16
C GLY A 310 12.16 -36.55 -12.37
N ARG A 311 11.89 -37.41 -13.34
CA ARG A 311 12.65 -37.48 -14.62
C ARG A 311 12.50 -36.19 -15.44
N TYR A 312 11.31 -35.56 -15.44
CA TYR A 312 11.03 -34.34 -16.18
C TYR A 312 11.48 -33.09 -15.41
N LEU A 313 11.37 -33.09 -14.09
CA LEU A 313 11.77 -31.96 -13.24
C LEU A 313 13.28 -31.73 -13.27
N PHE A 314 14.04 -32.82 -13.29
CA PHE A 314 15.52 -32.78 -13.37
C PHE A 314 16.04 -32.71 -14.81
N GLY A 315 15.19 -32.90 -15.83
CA GLY A 315 15.56 -32.75 -17.23
C GLY A 315 16.09 -31.36 -17.59
N ALA A 316 15.61 -30.31 -16.90
CA ALA A 316 16.13 -28.97 -17.04
C ALA A 316 17.60 -28.84 -16.58
N PHE A 317 18.03 -29.59 -15.56
CA PHE A 317 19.43 -29.63 -15.11
C PHE A 317 20.32 -30.47 -16.01
N THR A 318 19.79 -31.53 -16.59
CA THR A 318 20.54 -32.45 -17.46
C THR A 318 20.48 -32.06 -18.94
N ARG A 319 19.72 -30.98 -19.28
CA ARG A 319 19.44 -30.56 -20.68
C ARG A 319 18.82 -31.64 -21.55
N THR A 320 18.23 -32.66 -20.95
CA THR A 320 17.50 -33.73 -21.66
C THR A 320 16.02 -33.35 -21.69
N LEU A 321 15.54 -32.88 -22.85
CA LEU A 321 14.13 -32.60 -23.07
C LEU A 321 13.35 -33.88 -23.44
N PRO A 322 12.11 -33.98 -22.96
CA PRO A 322 11.20 -34.99 -23.50
C PRO A 322 10.90 -34.71 -24.98
N GLU A 323 10.91 -35.73 -25.83
CA GLU A 323 10.68 -35.64 -27.28
C GLU A 323 9.32 -34.99 -27.65
N SER A 324 8.39 -34.90 -26.71
CA SER A 324 7.01 -34.42 -26.93
C SER A 324 6.82 -32.93 -26.72
N PHE A 325 7.82 -32.18 -26.24
CA PHE A 325 7.69 -30.74 -25.89
C PHE A 325 8.73 -29.90 -26.60
N THR A 326 8.32 -28.73 -27.08
CA THR A 326 9.26 -27.67 -27.42
C THR A 326 9.84 -27.07 -26.12
N VAL A 327 11.09 -26.54 -26.17
CA VAL A 327 11.73 -25.92 -25.01
C VAL A 327 10.85 -24.81 -24.42
N ALA A 328 10.17 -24.05 -25.27
CA ALA A 328 9.31 -22.95 -24.87
C ALA A 328 8.06 -23.43 -24.09
N GLU A 329 7.40 -24.48 -24.56
CA GLU A 329 6.23 -25.09 -23.90
C GLU A 329 6.64 -25.71 -22.56
N TYR A 330 7.73 -26.46 -22.53
CA TYR A 330 8.25 -27.09 -21.31
C TYR A 330 8.58 -26.06 -20.22
N ALA A 331 9.20 -24.95 -20.61
CA ALA A 331 9.59 -23.91 -19.64
C ALA A 331 8.39 -23.08 -19.15
N ARG A 332 7.43 -22.77 -20.04
CA ARG A 332 6.24 -21.99 -19.67
C ARG A 332 5.23 -22.84 -18.90
N GLN A 333 5.12 -24.12 -19.25
CA GLN A 333 4.18 -25.02 -18.62
C GLN A 333 4.63 -25.34 -17.20
N GLY A 334 3.75 -25.10 -16.27
CA GLY A 334 3.96 -25.42 -14.86
C GLY A 334 4.66 -24.33 -14.05
N PHE A 335 5.25 -23.28 -14.64
CA PHE A 335 5.91 -22.23 -13.87
C PHE A 335 4.94 -21.49 -12.93
N PHE A 336 3.85 -20.94 -13.47
CA PHE A 336 2.84 -20.23 -12.69
C PHE A 336 2.08 -21.16 -11.73
N GLU A 337 1.91 -22.42 -12.12
CA GLU A 337 1.32 -23.48 -11.31
C GLU A 337 2.19 -23.73 -10.06
N LEU A 338 3.50 -23.83 -10.21
CA LEU A 338 4.42 -23.99 -9.09
C LEU A 338 4.40 -22.76 -8.15
N CYS A 339 4.35 -21.56 -8.70
CA CYS A 339 4.19 -20.34 -7.89
C CYS A 339 2.86 -20.34 -7.12
N ARG A 340 1.76 -20.77 -7.74
CA ARG A 340 0.45 -20.92 -7.07
C ARG A 340 0.49 -21.97 -5.96
N VAL A 341 1.14 -23.11 -6.21
CA VAL A 341 1.35 -24.15 -5.18
C VAL A 341 2.14 -23.59 -3.99
N MET A 342 3.19 -22.82 -4.24
CA MET A 342 3.93 -22.15 -3.17
C MET A 342 3.04 -21.20 -2.36
N ALA A 343 2.17 -20.43 -3.01
CA ALA A 343 1.23 -19.54 -2.32
C ALA A 343 0.21 -20.33 -1.48
N ILE A 344 -0.29 -21.46 -1.98
CA ILE A 344 -1.14 -22.39 -1.22
C ILE A 344 -0.41 -22.91 0.01
N ASN A 345 0.85 -23.30 -0.14
CA ASN A 345 1.67 -23.82 0.96
C ASN A 345 1.94 -22.74 2.02
N PHE A 346 2.20 -21.49 1.64
CA PHE A 346 2.29 -20.39 2.58
C PHE A 346 0.99 -20.17 3.35
N THR A 347 -0.13 -20.23 2.65
CA THR A 347 -1.46 -20.10 3.26
C THR A 347 -1.72 -21.24 4.26
N LEU A 348 -1.45 -22.48 3.85
CA LEU A 348 -1.60 -23.66 4.70
C LEU A 348 -0.67 -23.59 5.92
N PHE A 349 0.60 -23.25 5.71
CA PHE A 349 1.57 -23.03 6.79
C PHE A 349 1.09 -21.96 7.78
N TRP A 350 0.59 -20.83 7.27
CA TRP A 350 0.05 -19.75 8.09
C TRP A 350 -1.17 -20.22 8.90
N LEU A 351 -2.12 -20.90 8.25
CA LEU A 351 -3.30 -21.47 8.92
C LEU A 351 -2.91 -22.43 10.04
N VAL A 352 -2.07 -23.41 9.74
CA VAL A 352 -1.61 -24.41 10.74
C VAL A 352 -0.96 -23.72 11.93
N THR A 353 -0.04 -22.81 11.69
CA THR A 353 0.71 -22.15 12.78
C THR A 353 -0.16 -21.24 13.64
N ARG A 354 -1.33 -20.78 13.14
CA ARG A 354 -2.25 -19.89 13.85
C ARG A 354 -3.41 -20.60 14.50
N THR A 355 -3.88 -21.73 13.94
CA THR A 355 -5.13 -22.37 14.36
C THR A 355 -4.93 -23.74 15.05
N ALA A 356 -3.76 -24.37 14.95
CA ALA A 356 -3.46 -25.61 15.67
C ALA A 356 -3.56 -25.41 17.18
N ARG A 357 -4.34 -26.29 17.85
CA ARG A 357 -4.68 -26.19 19.27
C ARG A 357 -3.45 -26.32 20.18
N GLN A 358 -2.57 -27.24 19.89
CA GLN A 358 -1.31 -27.43 20.61
C GLN A 358 -0.13 -27.40 19.63
N LYS A 359 1.05 -27.06 20.13
CA LYS A 359 2.28 -27.06 19.33
C LYS A 359 3.01 -28.40 19.47
N GLN A 360 2.42 -29.47 18.97
CA GLN A 360 3.09 -30.77 19.00
C GLN A 360 4.33 -30.77 18.09
N LYS A 361 5.34 -31.54 18.49
CA LYS A 361 6.57 -31.70 17.71
C LYS A 361 6.28 -32.21 16.28
N LEU A 362 5.32 -33.16 16.16
CA LEU A 362 4.92 -33.72 14.87
C LEU A 362 4.45 -32.66 13.90
N ILE A 363 3.46 -31.82 14.27
CA ILE A 363 2.93 -30.74 13.40
C ILE A 363 4.02 -29.74 13.03
N ARG A 364 4.89 -29.43 14.00
CA ARG A 364 6.02 -28.55 13.75
C ARG A 364 6.94 -29.07 12.65
N TRP A 365 7.30 -30.35 12.70
CA TRP A 365 8.15 -30.98 11.69
C TRP A 365 7.43 -31.16 10.36
N MET A 366 6.15 -31.51 10.36
CA MET A 366 5.35 -31.59 9.12
C MET A 366 5.19 -30.22 8.43
N ALA A 367 4.97 -29.16 9.19
CA ALA A 367 4.94 -27.80 8.66
C ALA A 367 6.31 -27.35 8.13
N ALA A 368 7.40 -27.74 8.77
CA ALA A 368 8.75 -27.52 8.26
C ALA A 368 8.99 -28.30 6.95
N ALA A 369 8.55 -29.56 6.87
CA ALA A 369 8.64 -30.38 5.65
C ALA A 369 7.86 -29.74 4.48
N LEU A 370 6.66 -29.20 4.74
CA LEU A 370 5.89 -28.47 3.74
C LEU A 370 6.67 -27.26 3.18
N LEU A 371 7.36 -26.49 4.03
CA LEU A 371 8.18 -25.36 3.58
C LEU A 371 9.39 -25.84 2.78
N VAL A 372 10.04 -26.94 3.16
CA VAL A 372 11.13 -27.55 2.39
C VAL A 372 10.65 -28.00 1.00
N GLN A 373 9.47 -28.65 0.93
CA GLN A 373 8.85 -29.00 -0.34
C GLN A 373 8.55 -27.76 -1.20
N SER A 374 8.12 -26.64 -0.58
CA SER A 374 7.94 -25.37 -1.28
C SER A 374 9.26 -24.81 -1.82
N MET A 375 10.35 -24.95 -1.10
CA MET A 375 11.68 -24.58 -1.60
C MET A 375 12.11 -25.43 -2.78
N LEU A 376 11.80 -26.73 -2.78
CA LEU A 376 12.04 -27.61 -3.93
C LEU A 376 11.24 -27.16 -5.16
N PHE A 377 9.96 -26.77 -5.01
CA PHE A 377 9.18 -26.20 -6.10
C PHE A 377 9.82 -24.91 -6.65
N ALA A 378 10.34 -24.04 -5.78
CA ALA A 378 11.05 -22.84 -6.21
C ALA A 378 12.33 -23.18 -7.01
N VAL A 379 13.13 -24.14 -6.56
CA VAL A 379 14.33 -24.60 -7.26
C VAL A 379 13.98 -25.16 -8.64
N ILE A 380 12.92 -25.97 -8.75
CA ILE A 380 12.42 -26.48 -10.02
C ILE A 380 11.96 -25.34 -10.95
N ALA A 381 11.22 -24.37 -10.41
CA ALA A 381 10.77 -23.21 -11.19
C ALA A 381 11.96 -22.39 -11.72
N ILE A 382 12.98 -22.17 -10.88
CA ILE A 382 14.23 -21.47 -11.27
C ILE A 382 14.97 -22.27 -12.36
N SER A 383 15.09 -23.60 -12.23
CA SER A 383 15.80 -24.42 -13.22
C SER A 383 15.12 -24.41 -14.59
N LYS A 384 13.78 -24.47 -14.62
CA LYS A 384 13.01 -24.34 -15.86
C LYS A 384 13.19 -22.97 -16.50
N LEU A 385 13.18 -21.92 -15.67
CA LEU A 385 13.35 -20.57 -16.15
C LEU A 385 14.78 -20.29 -16.62
N ALA A 386 15.79 -20.87 -15.96
CA ALA A 386 17.18 -20.80 -16.40
C ALA A 386 17.36 -21.45 -17.78
N LEU A 387 16.81 -22.66 -17.99
CA LEU A 387 16.83 -23.32 -19.29
C LEU A 387 16.14 -22.46 -20.37
N TYR A 388 15.03 -21.81 -20.02
CA TYR A 388 14.32 -20.94 -20.96
C TYR A 388 15.12 -19.69 -21.33
N ILE A 389 15.84 -19.12 -20.36
CA ILE A 389 16.73 -17.97 -20.57
C ILE A 389 17.92 -18.38 -21.44
N ASP A 390 18.52 -19.56 -21.18
CA ASP A 390 19.65 -20.07 -21.95
C ASP A 390 19.31 -20.31 -23.42
N CYS A 391 18.09 -20.80 -23.72
CA CYS A 391 17.68 -21.10 -25.09
C CYS A 391 17.14 -19.89 -25.85
N PHE A 392 16.47 -18.95 -25.18
CA PHE A 392 15.73 -17.86 -25.83
C PHE A 392 16.18 -16.45 -25.39
N GLY A 393 17.28 -16.36 -24.64
CA GLY A 393 17.81 -15.09 -24.14
C GLY A 393 17.03 -14.48 -22.98
N LEU A 394 17.52 -13.36 -22.49
CA LEU A 394 16.97 -12.64 -21.35
C LEU A 394 15.89 -11.66 -21.82
N THR A 395 14.68 -11.78 -21.28
CA THR A 395 13.60 -10.81 -21.49
C THR A 395 13.12 -10.22 -20.16
N PRO A 396 12.52 -9.02 -20.14
CA PRO A 396 12.02 -8.39 -18.91
C PRO A 396 11.06 -9.28 -18.11
N LEU A 397 10.13 -9.97 -18.76
CA LEU A 397 9.20 -10.89 -18.11
C LEU A 397 9.94 -12.05 -17.42
N ARG A 398 11.00 -12.56 -18.04
CA ARG A 398 11.83 -13.63 -17.43
C ARG A 398 12.59 -13.13 -16.21
N VAL A 399 13.10 -11.91 -16.26
CA VAL A 399 13.73 -11.26 -15.09
C VAL A 399 12.72 -11.06 -13.97
N GLN A 400 11.51 -10.57 -14.27
CA GLN A 400 10.42 -10.41 -13.29
C GLN A 400 10.04 -11.75 -12.66
N SER A 401 9.89 -12.78 -13.48
CA SER A 401 9.56 -14.12 -13.03
C SER A 401 10.66 -14.71 -12.14
N THR A 402 11.92 -14.53 -12.51
CA THR A 402 13.07 -14.95 -11.69
C THR A 402 13.07 -14.21 -10.35
N TRP A 403 12.87 -12.90 -10.38
CA TRP A 403 12.76 -12.09 -9.17
C TRP A 403 11.65 -12.60 -8.25
N LEU A 404 10.44 -12.84 -8.79
CA LEU A 404 9.30 -13.33 -8.01
C LEU A 404 9.63 -14.64 -7.29
N VAL A 405 10.20 -15.62 -8.01
CA VAL A 405 10.55 -16.92 -7.41
C VAL A 405 11.65 -16.81 -6.39
N CYS A 406 12.66 -15.96 -6.61
CA CYS A 406 13.72 -15.70 -5.62
C CYS A 406 13.14 -15.07 -4.34
N VAL A 407 12.20 -14.12 -4.45
CA VAL A 407 11.51 -13.53 -3.29
C VAL A 407 10.68 -14.59 -2.56
N LEU A 408 9.95 -15.45 -3.28
CA LEU A 408 9.18 -16.54 -2.67
C LEU A 408 10.10 -17.58 -1.99
N LEU A 409 11.21 -17.95 -2.64
CA LEU A 409 12.20 -18.87 -2.07
C LEU A 409 12.78 -18.31 -0.76
N LEU A 410 13.22 -17.06 -0.76
CA LEU A 410 13.71 -16.41 0.45
C LEU A 410 12.62 -16.31 1.52
N GLY A 411 11.37 -16.12 1.12
CA GLY A 411 10.21 -16.17 2.02
C GLY A 411 10.06 -17.51 2.71
N CYS A 412 10.22 -18.63 1.97
CA CYS A 412 10.22 -19.98 2.53
C CYS A 412 11.38 -20.18 3.52
N VAL A 413 12.59 -19.73 3.17
CA VAL A 413 13.78 -19.80 4.05
C VAL A 413 13.53 -19.01 5.34
N CYS A 414 13.05 -17.78 5.23
CA CYS A 414 12.74 -16.93 6.37
C CYS A 414 11.63 -17.53 7.25
N ALA A 415 10.58 -18.07 6.64
CA ALA A 415 9.49 -18.73 7.35
C ALA A 415 9.99 -19.97 8.11
N LEU A 416 10.81 -20.80 7.44
CA LEU A 416 11.41 -21.99 8.04
C LEU A 416 12.35 -21.62 9.19
N TYR A 417 13.21 -20.62 8.99
CA TYR A 417 14.10 -20.11 10.03
C TYR A 417 13.32 -19.62 11.26
N THR A 418 12.29 -18.80 11.05
CA THR A 418 11.43 -18.31 12.14
C THR A 418 10.72 -19.46 12.84
N HIS A 419 10.24 -20.45 12.07
CA HIS A 419 9.49 -21.59 12.59
C HIS A 419 10.37 -22.50 13.46
N LEU A 420 11.62 -22.72 13.07
CA LEU A 420 12.56 -23.60 13.79
C LEU A 420 13.26 -22.90 14.96
N THR A 421 13.64 -21.63 14.81
CA THR A 421 14.44 -20.91 15.81
C THR A 421 13.59 -20.00 16.74
N GLY A 422 12.38 -19.63 16.30
CA GLY A 422 11.55 -18.61 16.96
C GLY A 422 12.03 -17.17 16.75
N LYS A 423 13.16 -16.96 16.05
CA LYS A 423 13.70 -15.63 15.75
C LYS A 423 12.94 -15.01 14.58
N LYS A 424 12.63 -13.72 14.66
CA LYS A 424 11.90 -12.98 13.63
C LYS A 424 12.80 -12.72 12.42
N SER A 425 12.42 -13.21 11.24
CA SER A 425 13.14 -12.98 9.97
C SER A 425 12.29 -12.26 8.91
N MET A 426 10.99 -12.06 9.16
CA MET A 426 10.05 -11.44 8.22
C MET A 426 10.52 -10.06 7.75
N ARG A 427 11.15 -9.29 8.65
CA ARG A 427 11.73 -7.98 8.34
C ARG A 427 12.78 -8.03 7.23
N ALA A 428 13.70 -9.01 7.31
CA ALA A 428 14.74 -9.19 6.30
C ALA A 428 14.12 -9.54 4.94
N TRP A 429 13.11 -10.41 4.92
CA TRP A 429 12.38 -10.76 3.71
C TRP A 429 11.69 -9.56 3.07
N MET A 430 11.00 -8.73 3.87
CA MET A 430 10.30 -7.54 3.39
C MET A 430 11.28 -6.52 2.79
N ILE A 431 12.39 -6.25 3.48
CA ILE A 431 13.43 -5.32 3.00
C ILE A 431 14.05 -5.86 1.70
N PHE A 432 14.37 -7.14 1.66
CA PHE A 432 14.89 -7.77 0.44
C PHE A 432 13.92 -7.61 -0.73
N GLY A 433 12.64 -7.94 -0.54
CA GLY A 433 11.61 -7.80 -1.58
C GLY A 433 11.48 -6.37 -2.11
N ALA A 434 11.47 -5.38 -1.22
CA ALA A 434 11.34 -3.98 -1.60
C ALA A 434 12.60 -3.44 -2.31
N VAL A 435 13.78 -3.74 -1.79
CA VAL A 435 15.04 -3.28 -2.39
C VAL A 435 15.26 -3.92 -3.76
N THR A 436 15.03 -5.23 -3.87
CA THR A 436 15.17 -5.93 -5.16
C THR A 436 14.10 -5.51 -6.15
N LEU A 437 12.89 -5.13 -5.72
CA LEU A 437 11.87 -4.54 -6.59
C LEU A 437 12.33 -3.16 -7.11
N ALA A 438 12.90 -2.32 -6.26
CA ALA A 438 13.44 -1.04 -6.68
C ALA A 438 14.59 -1.21 -7.70
N VAL A 439 15.50 -2.16 -7.47
CA VAL A 439 16.55 -2.53 -8.42
C VAL A 439 15.95 -3.07 -9.72
N LEU A 440 14.93 -3.91 -9.66
CA LEU A 440 14.24 -4.42 -10.84
C LEU A 440 13.62 -3.30 -11.67
N CYS A 441 13.01 -2.29 -11.02
CA CYS A 441 12.52 -1.09 -11.70
C CYS A 441 13.65 -0.29 -12.36
N MET A 442 14.79 -0.13 -11.70
CA MET A 442 15.97 0.54 -12.28
C MET A 442 16.50 -0.17 -13.51
N VAL A 443 16.55 -1.50 -13.50
CA VAL A 443 17.09 -2.29 -14.60
C VAL A 443 16.11 -2.31 -15.78
N GLN A 444 14.82 -2.44 -15.53
CA GLN A 444 13.83 -2.66 -16.60
C GLN A 444 13.24 -1.40 -17.22
N LEU A 445 13.18 -0.29 -16.50
CA LEU A 445 12.62 0.94 -17.04
C LEU A 445 13.52 1.64 -18.06
N PRO A 446 14.88 1.58 -17.95
CA PRO A 446 15.78 2.12 -18.96
C PRO A 446 16.25 1.11 -20.01
N MET A 447 15.92 -0.19 -19.89
CA MET A 447 16.43 -1.19 -20.83
C MET A 447 15.91 -0.97 -22.24
N HIS A 448 16.83 -0.63 -23.14
CA HIS A 448 16.67 -0.83 -24.57
C HIS A 448 16.94 -2.31 -24.86
N ILE A 449 15.91 -3.08 -25.15
CA ILE A 449 16.08 -4.49 -25.54
C ILE A 449 16.11 -4.50 -27.06
N PRO A 450 17.23 -4.88 -27.67
CA PRO A 450 17.24 -5.12 -29.12
C PRO A 450 16.22 -6.23 -29.42
N ALA A 451 15.43 -6.02 -30.49
CA ALA A 451 14.53 -7.06 -30.98
C ALA A 451 15.28 -8.36 -31.18
N PRO A 452 14.75 -9.51 -30.74
CA PRO A 452 15.39 -10.77 -31.07
C PRO A 452 15.49 -10.88 -32.59
N GLU A 453 16.70 -11.01 -33.13
CA GLU A 453 16.90 -11.46 -34.50
C GLU A 453 16.31 -12.86 -34.57
N TYR A 454 15.14 -13.00 -35.18
CA TYR A 454 14.64 -14.31 -35.56
C TYR A 454 15.53 -14.83 -36.68
N PRO A 455 16.27 -15.91 -36.50
CA PRO A 455 16.89 -16.57 -37.63
C PRO A 455 15.75 -17.03 -38.56
N GLY A 456 15.75 -16.52 -39.78
CA GLY A 456 14.82 -16.83 -40.84
C GLY A 456 14.76 -18.30 -41.21
#